data_8afa14f55d84376ed5b02c2d1f274ca3
#
_entry.id   8afa14f55d84376ed5b02c2d1f274ca3
#
_cell.length_a   1.000
_cell.length_b   1.000
_cell.length_c   1.000
_cell.angle_alpha   90.00
_cell.angle_beta   90.00
_cell.angle_gamma   90.00
#
_symmetry.space_group_name_H-M   'P 1'
#
loop_
_entity.id
_entity.type
_entity.pdbx_description
1 polymer ?
#
loop_
_entity_poly.entity_id
_entity_poly.type
_entity_poly.pdbx_seq_one_letter_code
_entity_poly.pdbx_strand_id
1 'polypeptide(L)'
;MNREKLGSRLGFIMLSAGCAIGCGNVWKFPWMCGQYGGGSFMLVYIICLIVLGIPCLIMEFSVGRAAQTSPIKMYRKLEKPKQKWGGFGWVCLVGNLAIMAFYTVVCGWIIYYFINFLTGNNSDLGFTTMIANPSVNVIFMMITVVIAFVILSFNIQGGLERITKYMMIALLALMIVLAIHSLFLSGSGEGMTFYLKPDFSKINGDVVVGAMNQAFFSLSTGMGGMAIFGSYIGKDHSLMGEAINVISLDTLVALLAGIIIFPACFTYNLEVNSGPNLLFDTMATVFNNMPGGRIWGSLFFLFMVFAAMSTVLGVCENILAMIRDLTGWSRIKGSLICGIVVFVLALTTALGFSVLHFQPFAEGTTWLDFWDFIVSTNVLPLGSLVLALFCCNKFGWGWDNFIKEANMGIGMKVRSWMKPIFKYVVPTAIAFIYVYGLVTFKWR
;
A
#
# COMPACT_ATOMS: atom_id res chain seq x y z
N MET A 1 -26.09 8.42 -10.49
CA MET A 1 -26.16 7.31 -9.51
C MET A 1 -25.94 7.90 -8.12
N ASN A 2 -26.76 7.52 -7.14
CA ASN A 2 -26.43 7.85 -5.75
C ASN A 2 -25.18 7.09 -5.35
N ARG A 3 -24.21 7.80 -4.74
CA ARG A 3 -22.95 7.19 -4.27
C ARG A 3 -23.28 6.22 -3.14
N GLU A 4 -22.74 5.00 -3.22
CA GLU A 4 -22.80 4.05 -2.11
C GLU A 4 -22.07 4.66 -0.91
N LYS A 5 -22.52 4.38 0.31
CA LYS A 5 -21.91 4.88 1.55
C LYS A 5 -21.48 3.71 2.42
N LEU A 6 -20.43 3.93 3.20
CA LEU A 6 -20.01 2.99 4.24
C LEU A 6 -21.02 2.99 5.40
N GLY A 7 -21.19 1.84 6.01
CA GLY A 7 -22.15 1.66 7.10
C GLY A 7 -21.66 2.19 8.45
N SER A 8 -20.33 2.33 8.62
CA SER A 8 -19.75 2.72 9.91
C SER A 8 -18.43 3.48 9.75
N ARG A 9 -18.13 4.34 10.74
CA ARG A 9 -16.83 5.00 10.87
C ARG A 9 -15.68 4.01 11.00
N LEU A 10 -15.87 2.95 11.81
CA LEU A 10 -14.88 1.89 11.96
C LEU A 10 -14.65 1.17 10.63
N GLY A 11 -15.71 0.92 9.85
CA GLY A 11 -15.60 0.36 8.50
C GLY A 11 -14.75 1.23 7.57
N PHE A 12 -14.94 2.54 7.61
CA PHE A 12 -14.10 3.48 6.86
C PHE A 12 -12.62 3.42 7.26
N ILE A 13 -12.33 3.47 8.57
CA ILE A 13 -10.95 3.42 9.07
C ILE A 13 -10.28 2.09 8.69
N MET A 14 -10.97 0.96 8.91
CA MET A 14 -10.44 -0.37 8.59
C MET A 14 -10.24 -0.59 7.09
N LEU A 15 -11.15 -0.08 6.26
CA LEU A 15 -11.03 -0.17 4.81
C LEU A 15 -9.89 0.68 4.27
N SER A 16 -9.78 1.94 4.74
CA SER A 16 -8.71 2.85 4.33
C SER A 16 -7.34 2.37 4.83
N ALA A 17 -7.25 1.95 6.10
CA ALA A 17 -6.05 1.35 6.64
C ALA A 17 -5.70 0.04 5.94
N GLY A 18 -6.68 -0.83 5.64
CA GLY A 18 -6.45 -2.08 4.93
C GLY A 18 -5.97 -1.89 3.48
N CYS A 19 -6.33 -0.78 2.84
CA CYS A 19 -5.78 -0.43 1.52
C CYS A 19 -4.32 0.06 1.63
N ALA A 20 -3.98 0.78 2.69
CA ALA A 20 -2.62 1.25 2.97
C ALA A 20 -1.72 0.11 3.46
N ILE A 21 -2.21 -0.68 4.42
CA ILE A 21 -1.48 -1.80 5.02
C ILE A 21 -1.38 -2.95 4.02
N GLY A 22 -0.18 -3.16 3.52
CA GLY A 22 0.09 -4.21 2.53
C GLY A 22 1.52 -4.73 2.64
N CYS A 23 2.02 -5.29 1.57
CA CYS A 23 3.42 -5.75 1.47
C CYS A 23 4.43 -4.63 1.74
N GLY A 24 4.05 -3.36 1.52
CA GLY A 24 4.86 -2.20 1.84
C GLY A 24 5.28 -2.11 3.31
N ASN A 25 4.39 -2.47 4.22
CA ASN A 25 4.63 -2.42 5.67
C ASN A 25 5.38 -3.65 6.18
N VAL A 26 5.15 -4.81 5.57
CA VAL A 26 5.63 -6.07 6.13
C VAL A 26 6.91 -6.56 5.47
N TRP A 27 7.19 -6.14 4.26
CA TRP A 27 8.41 -6.51 3.55
C TRP A 27 9.31 -5.31 3.25
N LYS A 28 8.77 -4.26 2.56
CA LYS A 28 9.57 -3.13 2.09
C LYS A 28 10.09 -2.29 3.27
N PHE A 29 9.25 -2.01 4.25
CA PHE A 29 9.65 -1.25 5.43
C PHE A 29 10.73 -1.97 6.27
N PRO A 30 10.59 -3.26 6.67
CA PRO A 30 11.66 -3.95 7.39
C PRO A 30 12.94 -4.07 6.59
N TRP A 31 12.85 -4.35 5.28
CA TRP A 31 14.02 -4.35 4.43
C TRP A 31 14.74 -3.01 4.44
N MET A 32 14.03 -1.91 4.25
CA MET A 32 14.64 -0.57 4.28
C MET A 32 15.22 -0.24 5.66
N CYS A 33 14.57 -0.65 6.74
CA CYS A 33 15.16 -0.57 8.09
C CYS A 33 16.49 -1.33 8.16
N GLY A 34 16.55 -2.54 7.62
CA GLY A 34 17.78 -3.35 7.58
C GLY A 34 18.90 -2.65 6.83
N GLN A 35 18.61 -2.10 5.65
CA GLN A 35 19.59 -1.44 4.76
C GLN A 35 20.07 -0.09 5.29
N TYR A 36 19.19 0.67 5.96
CA TYR A 36 19.45 2.06 6.35
C TYR A 36 19.67 2.27 7.85
N GLY A 37 20.08 1.21 8.57
CA GLY A 37 20.54 1.32 9.95
C GLY A 37 19.43 1.28 11.01
N GLY A 38 18.40 0.47 10.79
CA GLY A 38 17.39 0.10 11.79
C GLY A 38 16.62 1.28 12.35
N GLY A 39 16.80 1.56 13.65
CA GLY A 39 16.10 2.61 14.37
C GLY A 39 16.28 4.02 13.80
N SER A 40 17.39 4.28 13.12
CA SER A 40 17.66 5.57 12.45
C SER A 40 16.69 5.80 11.31
N PHE A 41 16.51 4.81 10.44
CA PHE A 41 15.55 4.86 9.36
C PHE A 41 14.10 4.97 9.89
N MET A 42 13.75 4.15 10.88
CA MET A 42 12.43 4.17 11.50
C MET A 42 12.06 5.56 12.04
N LEU A 43 12.99 6.24 12.73
CA LEU A 43 12.77 7.59 13.25
C LEU A 43 12.47 8.60 12.12
N VAL A 44 13.30 8.60 11.08
CA VAL A 44 13.12 9.51 9.92
C VAL A 44 11.81 9.19 9.19
N TYR A 45 11.46 7.90 9.03
CA TYR A 45 10.21 7.46 8.43
C TYR A 45 8.97 7.99 9.18
N ILE A 46 8.95 7.89 10.52
CA ILE A 46 7.85 8.41 11.34
C ILE A 46 7.71 9.93 11.17
N ILE A 47 8.83 10.66 11.15
CA ILE A 47 8.82 12.10 10.89
C ILE A 47 8.24 12.40 9.51
N CYS A 48 8.63 11.65 8.47
CA CYS A 48 8.11 11.80 7.11
C CYS A 48 6.60 11.51 7.04
N LEU A 49 6.12 10.48 7.73
CA LEU A 49 4.68 10.19 7.81
C LEU A 49 3.89 11.35 8.42
N ILE A 50 4.40 11.96 9.48
CA ILE A 50 3.74 13.10 10.16
C ILE A 50 3.74 14.33 9.25
N VAL A 51 4.89 14.65 8.65
CA VAL A 51 5.08 15.93 7.90
C VAL A 51 4.51 15.85 6.49
N LEU A 52 4.59 14.70 5.83
CA LEU A 52 4.20 14.50 4.43
C LEU A 52 2.94 13.62 4.30
N GLY A 53 2.91 12.50 5.01
CA GLY A 53 1.85 11.50 4.91
C GLY A 53 0.49 12.04 5.37
N ILE A 54 0.41 12.59 6.59
CA ILE A 54 -0.84 13.16 7.13
C ILE A 54 -1.43 14.22 6.20
N PRO A 55 -0.68 15.24 5.73
CA PRO A 55 -1.19 16.22 4.80
C PRO A 55 -1.71 15.61 3.49
N CYS A 56 -0.96 14.70 2.87
CA CYS A 56 -1.38 14.07 1.62
C CYS A 56 -2.68 13.28 1.79
N LEU A 57 -2.80 12.52 2.87
CA LEU A 57 -3.99 11.73 3.15
C LEU A 57 -5.23 12.61 3.40
N ILE A 58 -5.08 13.71 4.17
CA ILE A 58 -6.16 14.68 4.37
C ILE A 58 -6.61 15.29 3.05
N MET A 59 -5.67 15.68 2.18
CA MET A 59 -5.98 16.25 0.88
C MET A 59 -6.74 15.25 0.01
N GLU A 60 -6.32 14.01 -0.03
CA GLU A 60 -6.94 12.97 -0.86
C GLU A 60 -8.35 12.62 -0.38
N PHE A 61 -8.55 12.44 0.92
CA PHE A 61 -9.89 12.27 1.50
C PHE A 61 -10.80 13.47 1.22
N SER A 62 -10.26 14.70 1.32
CA SER A 62 -11.02 15.93 1.10
C SER A 62 -11.55 16.03 -0.33
N VAL A 63 -10.71 15.76 -1.32
CA VAL A 63 -11.09 15.80 -2.73
C VAL A 63 -12.17 14.75 -3.03
N GLY A 64 -11.99 13.53 -2.51
CA GLY A 64 -12.98 12.46 -2.66
C GLY A 64 -14.32 12.79 -2.01
N ARG A 65 -14.31 13.29 -0.76
CA ARG A 65 -15.52 13.63 0.00
C ARG A 65 -16.27 14.82 -0.61
N ALA A 66 -15.54 15.84 -1.07
CA ALA A 66 -16.15 16.99 -1.73
C ALA A 66 -16.74 16.61 -3.10
N ALA A 67 -16.04 15.79 -3.86
CA ALA A 67 -16.50 15.40 -5.19
C ALA A 67 -17.63 14.38 -5.17
N GLN A 68 -17.69 13.46 -4.19
CA GLN A 68 -18.66 12.36 -4.14
C GLN A 68 -18.68 11.54 -5.45
N THR A 69 -17.52 11.38 -6.07
CA THR A 69 -17.30 10.58 -7.30
C THR A 69 -15.96 9.88 -7.21
N SER A 70 -15.71 8.94 -8.12
CA SER A 70 -14.39 8.30 -8.22
C SER A 70 -13.33 9.25 -8.79
N PRO A 71 -12.03 8.93 -8.65
CA PRO A 71 -10.92 9.74 -9.11
C PRO A 71 -11.02 10.18 -10.57
N ILE A 72 -11.60 9.35 -11.43
CA ILE A 72 -11.72 9.64 -12.87
C ILE A 72 -12.55 10.92 -13.16
N LYS A 73 -13.49 11.26 -12.30
CA LYS A 73 -14.34 12.45 -12.45
C LYS A 73 -14.12 13.52 -11.38
N MET A 74 -13.41 13.21 -10.27
CA MET A 74 -13.34 14.10 -9.12
C MET A 74 -12.64 15.42 -9.43
N TYR A 75 -11.50 15.39 -10.13
CA TYR A 75 -10.78 16.62 -10.50
C TYR A 75 -11.63 17.52 -11.40
N ARG A 76 -12.28 16.92 -12.43
CA ARG A 76 -13.14 17.65 -13.34
C ARG A 76 -14.35 18.28 -12.65
N LYS A 77 -14.87 17.63 -11.61
CA LYS A 77 -16.01 18.15 -10.83
C LYS A 77 -15.64 19.33 -9.93
N LEU A 78 -14.40 19.37 -9.45
CA LEU A 78 -13.93 20.38 -8.50
C LEU A 78 -13.07 21.48 -9.16
N GLU A 79 -12.58 21.28 -10.39
CA GLU A 79 -11.80 22.28 -11.10
C GLU A 79 -12.63 23.51 -11.48
N LYS A 80 -11.97 24.65 -11.57
CA LYS A 80 -12.62 25.90 -12.01
C LYS A 80 -12.76 25.92 -13.54
N PRO A 81 -13.68 26.75 -14.07
CA PRO A 81 -13.84 26.91 -15.52
C PRO A 81 -12.50 27.20 -16.22
N LYS A 82 -12.27 26.59 -17.37
CA LYS A 82 -11.07 26.68 -18.20
C LYS A 82 -9.82 25.95 -17.65
N GLN A 83 -9.89 25.26 -16.52
CA GLN A 83 -8.81 24.39 -16.02
C GLN A 83 -8.89 23.00 -16.68
N LYS A 84 -7.79 22.24 -16.61
CA LYS A 84 -7.68 20.91 -17.24
C LYS A 84 -7.18 19.82 -16.27
N TRP A 85 -7.46 19.98 -15.00
CA TRP A 85 -7.05 18.98 -13.98
C TRP A 85 -7.78 17.64 -14.15
N GLY A 86 -8.96 17.66 -14.77
CA GLY A 86 -9.75 16.45 -15.03
C GLY A 86 -9.02 15.35 -15.81
N GLY A 87 -8.00 15.71 -16.59
CA GLY A 87 -7.15 14.73 -17.28
C GLY A 87 -6.38 13.79 -16.33
N PHE A 88 -6.08 14.25 -15.11
CA PHE A 88 -5.33 13.46 -14.15
C PHE A 88 -6.11 12.24 -13.63
N GLY A 89 -7.43 12.24 -13.72
CA GLY A 89 -8.24 11.06 -13.40
C GLY A 89 -7.86 9.82 -14.20
N TRP A 90 -7.43 9.99 -15.45
CA TRP A 90 -6.95 8.88 -16.29
C TRP A 90 -5.60 8.34 -15.81
N VAL A 91 -4.72 9.20 -15.31
CA VAL A 91 -3.45 8.77 -14.70
C VAL A 91 -3.72 7.94 -13.45
N CYS A 92 -4.73 8.32 -12.64
CA CYS A 92 -5.17 7.51 -11.50
C CYS A 92 -5.65 6.12 -11.95
N LEU A 93 -6.43 6.03 -13.03
CA LEU A 93 -6.91 4.73 -13.54
C LEU A 93 -5.74 3.84 -14.00
N VAL A 94 -4.85 4.39 -14.82
CA VAL A 94 -3.67 3.66 -15.32
C VAL A 94 -2.77 3.21 -14.17
N GLY A 95 -2.52 4.08 -13.17
CA GLY A 95 -1.74 3.74 -12.00
C GLY A 95 -2.34 2.58 -11.18
N ASN A 96 -3.66 2.59 -10.98
CA ASN A 96 -4.34 1.50 -10.28
C ASN A 96 -4.32 0.18 -11.07
N LEU A 97 -4.40 0.23 -12.40
CA LEU A 97 -4.25 -0.95 -13.25
C LEU A 97 -2.80 -1.46 -13.21
N ALA A 98 -1.82 -0.57 -13.27
CA ALA A 98 -0.41 -0.92 -13.24
C ALA A 98 0.00 -1.60 -11.92
N ILE A 99 -0.47 -1.09 -10.76
CA ILE A 99 -0.17 -1.77 -9.49
C ILE A 99 -0.82 -3.15 -9.43
N MET A 100 -2.04 -3.33 -9.94
CA MET A 100 -2.70 -4.64 -9.96
C MET A 100 -2.04 -5.62 -10.92
N ALA A 101 -1.34 -5.15 -11.96
CA ALA A 101 -0.61 -6.00 -12.89
C ALA A 101 0.51 -6.83 -12.21
N PHE A 102 1.07 -6.37 -11.10
CA PHE A 102 2.08 -7.15 -10.36
C PHE A 102 1.63 -7.53 -8.95
N TYR A 103 0.87 -6.70 -8.26
CA TYR A 103 0.52 -6.94 -6.86
C TYR A 103 -0.40 -8.15 -6.66
N THR A 104 -1.27 -8.46 -7.65
CA THR A 104 -2.10 -9.68 -7.64
C THR A 104 -1.26 -10.95 -7.76
N VAL A 105 -0.14 -10.90 -8.48
CA VAL A 105 0.83 -12.01 -8.59
C VAL A 105 1.54 -12.20 -7.25
N VAL A 106 2.03 -11.13 -6.64
CA VAL A 106 2.67 -11.16 -5.31
C VAL A 106 1.72 -11.72 -4.25
N CYS A 107 0.45 -11.28 -4.25
CA CYS A 107 -0.58 -11.83 -3.37
C CYS A 107 -0.77 -13.34 -3.61
N GLY A 108 -0.74 -13.78 -4.87
CA GLY A 108 -0.78 -15.19 -5.25
C GLY A 108 0.40 -15.98 -4.66
N TRP A 109 1.63 -15.44 -4.69
CA TRP A 109 2.80 -16.08 -4.06
C TRP A 109 2.62 -16.24 -2.54
N ILE A 110 2.06 -15.25 -1.87
CA ILE A 110 1.78 -15.31 -0.43
C ILE A 110 0.75 -16.41 -0.13
N ILE A 111 -0.31 -16.54 -0.94
CA ILE A 111 -1.31 -17.62 -0.81
C ILE A 111 -0.65 -18.99 -1.04
N TYR A 112 0.22 -19.12 -2.03
CA TYR A 112 0.97 -20.34 -2.28
C TYR A 112 1.80 -20.78 -1.07
N TYR A 113 2.58 -19.86 -0.49
CA TYR A 113 3.37 -20.13 0.71
C TYR A 113 2.49 -20.48 1.91
N PHE A 114 1.40 -19.75 2.12
CA PHE A 114 0.43 -20.06 3.17
C PHE A 114 -0.07 -21.50 3.08
N ILE A 115 -0.50 -21.94 1.90
CA ILE A 115 -1.02 -23.29 1.70
C ILE A 115 0.06 -24.34 1.94
N ASN A 116 1.29 -24.12 1.46
CA ASN A 116 2.39 -25.07 1.68
C ASN A 116 2.77 -25.20 3.15
N PHE A 117 2.87 -24.10 3.91
CA PHE A 117 3.09 -24.16 5.34
C PHE A 117 1.94 -24.84 6.08
N LEU A 118 0.69 -24.55 5.71
CA LEU A 118 -0.50 -25.14 6.30
C LEU A 118 -0.56 -26.66 6.08
N THR A 119 -0.21 -27.11 4.89
CA THR A 119 -0.21 -28.55 4.52
C THR A 119 1.05 -29.30 4.96
N GLY A 120 2.11 -28.59 5.34
CA GLY A 120 3.39 -29.19 5.75
C GLY A 120 4.34 -29.50 4.61
N ASN A 121 4.10 -28.93 3.41
CA ASN A 121 4.96 -29.06 2.23
C ASN A 121 5.96 -27.89 2.14
N ASN A 122 6.52 -27.46 3.27
CA ASN A 122 7.32 -26.23 3.36
C ASN A 122 8.84 -26.45 3.32
N SER A 123 9.33 -27.70 3.38
CA SER A 123 10.76 -28.01 3.41
C SER A 123 11.50 -27.66 2.12
N ASP A 124 10.86 -27.81 0.97
CA ASP A 124 11.49 -27.61 -0.34
C ASP A 124 11.01 -26.33 -1.06
N LEU A 125 10.49 -25.37 -0.31
CA LEU A 125 10.04 -24.09 -0.86
C LEU A 125 11.23 -23.22 -1.22
N GLY A 126 11.51 -23.08 -2.53
CA GLY A 126 12.46 -22.13 -3.08
C GLY A 126 11.73 -21.04 -3.87
N PHE A 127 11.97 -19.78 -3.54
CA PHE A 127 11.31 -18.65 -4.22
C PHE A 127 11.67 -18.63 -5.71
N THR A 128 12.94 -18.78 -6.04
CA THR A 128 13.42 -18.81 -7.44
C THR A 128 12.76 -19.93 -8.25
N THR A 129 12.61 -21.12 -7.67
CA THR A 129 11.97 -22.27 -8.34
C THR A 129 10.47 -22.03 -8.55
N MET A 130 9.82 -21.43 -7.55
CA MET A 130 8.40 -21.09 -7.62
C MET A 130 8.11 -20.07 -8.72
N ILE A 131 8.85 -18.95 -8.77
CA ILE A 131 8.61 -17.89 -9.76
C ILE A 131 8.91 -18.36 -11.19
N ALA A 132 9.82 -19.32 -11.37
CA ALA A 132 10.09 -19.96 -12.67
C ALA A 132 8.96 -20.88 -13.15
N ASN A 133 8.03 -21.26 -12.27
CA ASN A 133 6.92 -22.15 -12.64
C ASN A 133 5.69 -21.34 -13.11
N PRO A 134 5.41 -21.30 -14.43
CA PRO A 134 4.30 -20.48 -14.96
C PRO A 134 2.93 -20.91 -14.45
N SER A 135 2.71 -22.21 -14.24
CA SER A 135 1.43 -22.74 -13.79
C SER A 135 1.11 -22.28 -12.36
N VAL A 136 2.09 -22.34 -11.45
CA VAL A 136 1.93 -21.86 -10.08
C VAL A 136 1.60 -20.37 -10.06
N ASN A 137 2.37 -19.56 -10.80
CA ASN A 137 2.17 -18.13 -10.86
C ASN A 137 0.77 -17.77 -11.39
N VAL A 138 0.35 -18.36 -12.50
CA VAL A 138 -0.95 -18.06 -13.11
C VAL A 138 -2.12 -18.55 -12.26
N ILE A 139 -2.05 -19.76 -11.69
CA ILE A 139 -3.13 -20.31 -10.88
C ILE A 139 -3.36 -19.46 -9.61
N PHE A 140 -2.30 -19.16 -8.86
CA PHE A 140 -2.43 -18.42 -7.60
C PHE A 140 -2.76 -16.94 -7.82
N MET A 141 -2.26 -16.32 -8.89
CA MET A 141 -2.71 -15.00 -9.34
C MET A 141 -4.19 -15.01 -9.71
N MET A 142 -4.65 -16.01 -10.46
CA MET A 142 -6.06 -16.16 -10.83
C MET A 142 -6.95 -16.31 -9.60
N ILE A 143 -6.54 -17.12 -8.61
CA ILE A 143 -7.25 -17.27 -7.33
C ILE A 143 -7.40 -15.90 -6.64
N THR A 144 -6.33 -15.11 -6.59
CA THR A 144 -6.35 -13.76 -6.02
C THR A 144 -7.37 -12.86 -6.72
N VAL A 145 -7.33 -12.80 -8.05
CA VAL A 145 -8.22 -11.97 -8.87
C VAL A 145 -9.68 -12.40 -8.71
N VAL A 146 -9.94 -13.71 -8.77
CA VAL A 146 -11.30 -14.26 -8.63
C VAL A 146 -11.87 -13.93 -7.24
N ILE A 147 -11.13 -14.19 -6.17
CA ILE A 147 -11.59 -13.87 -4.81
C ILE A 147 -11.89 -12.37 -4.69
N ALA A 148 -11.00 -11.51 -5.17
CA ALA A 148 -11.19 -10.06 -5.08
C ALA A 148 -12.47 -9.61 -5.82
N PHE A 149 -12.65 -9.98 -7.07
CA PHE A 149 -13.79 -9.50 -7.84
C PHE A 149 -15.11 -10.19 -7.50
N VAL A 150 -15.09 -11.41 -6.95
CA VAL A 150 -16.27 -12.03 -6.33
C VAL A 150 -16.72 -11.21 -5.11
N ILE A 151 -15.81 -10.86 -4.21
CA ILE A 151 -16.13 -10.00 -3.04
C ILE A 151 -16.66 -8.64 -3.50
N LEU A 152 -16.04 -8.03 -4.51
CA LEU A 152 -16.42 -6.73 -5.04
C LEU A 152 -17.73 -6.76 -5.85
N SER A 153 -18.21 -7.92 -6.26
CA SER A 153 -19.53 -8.05 -6.92
C SER A 153 -20.69 -7.79 -5.96
N PHE A 154 -20.49 -7.97 -4.65
CA PHE A 154 -21.45 -7.60 -3.61
C PHE A 154 -21.47 -6.08 -3.40
N ASN A 155 -22.45 -5.57 -2.64
CA ASN A 155 -22.50 -4.16 -2.27
C ASN A 155 -21.34 -3.78 -1.33
N ILE A 156 -21.04 -2.47 -1.22
CA ILE A 156 -19.91 -2.00 -0.40
C ILE A 156 -20.04 -2.44 1.05
N GLN A 157 -21.20 -2.28 1.69
CA GLN A 157 -21.39 -2.58 3.10
C GLN A 157 -21.36 -4.09 3.39
N GLY A 158 -22.05 -4.90 2.58
CA GLY A 158 -22.14 -6.35 2.79
C GLY A 158 -20.92 -7.15 2.32
N GLY A 159 -20.20 -6.63 1.31
CA GLY A 159 -19.00 -7.25 0.74
C GLY A 159 -17.73 -6.61 1.29
N LEU A 160 -17.27 -5.54 0.62
CA LEU A 160 -15.97 -4.92 0.86
C LEU A 160 -15.76 -4.48 2.32
N GLU A 161 -16.65 -3.66 2.88
CA GLU A 161 -16.50 -3.12 4.25
C GLU A 161 -16.49 -4.24 5.29
N ARG A 162 -17.46 -5.16 5.19
CA ARG A 162 -17.60 -6.25 6.16
C ARG A 162 -16.38 -7.17 6.15
N ILE A 163 -15.95 -7.61 4.98
CA ILE A 163 -14.84 -8.56 4.83
C ILE A 163 -13.53 -7.90 5.25
N THR A 164 -13.22 -6.70 4.75
CA THR A 164 -11.99 -5.98 5.12
C THR A 164 -11.92 -5.70 6.61
N LYS A 165 -13.04 -5.34 7.25
CA LYS A 165 -13.08 -5.12 8.70
C LYS A 165 -12.65 -6.37 9.50
N TYR A 166 -13.18 -7.54 9.16
CA TYR A 166 -12.80 -8.78 9.86
C TYR A 166 -11.38 -9.21 9.52
N MET A 167 -10.95 -9.07 8.27
CA MET A 167 -9.57 -9.34 7.87
C MET A 167 -8.58 -8.48 8.64
N MET A 168 -8.85 -7.18 8.80
CA MET A 168 -7.98 -6.26 9.53
C MET A 168 -7.90 -6.57 11.03
N ILE A 169 -9.02 -6.93 11.66
CA ILE A 169 -9.03 -7.36 13.07
C ILE A 169 -8.22 -8.64 13.25
N ALA A 170 -8.42 -9.63 12.38
CA ALA A 170 -7.67 -10.88 12.40
C ALA A 170 -6.17 -10.66 12.14
N LEU A 171 -5.82 -9.79 11.19
CA LEU A 171 -4.45 -9.40 10.89
C LEU A 171 -3.75 -8.82 12.13
N LEU A 172 -4.37 -7.85 12.78
CA LEU A 172 -3.79 -7.22 13.98
C LEU A 172 -3.62 -8.23 15.12
N ALA A 173 -4.60 -9.11 15.34
CA ALA A 173 -4.52 -10.15 16.36
C ALA A 173 -3.37 -11.13 16.05
N LEU A 174 -3.24 -11.61 14.82
CA LEU A 174 -2.15 -12.48 14.38
C LEU A 174 -0.77 -11.81 14.55
N MET A 175 -0.65 -10.55 14.17
CA MET A 175 0.61 -9.81 14.32
C MET A 175 1.01 -9.64 15.78
N ILE A 176 0.07 -9.38 16.68
CA ILE A 176 0.35 -9.29 18.12
C ILE A 176 0.88 -10.64 18.64
N VAL A 177 0.23 -11.76 18.28
CA VAL A 177 0.66 -13.10 18.68
C VAL A 177 2.06 -13.41 18.16
N LEU A 178 2.33 -13.12 16.88
CA LEU A 178 3.66 -13.33 16.27
C LEU A 178 4.73 -12.42 16.87
N ALA A 179 4.42 -11.16 17.14
CA ALA A 179 5.34 -10.23 17.78
C ALA A 179 5.71 -10.69 19.20
N ILE A 180 4.71 -11.11 19.99
CA ILE A 180 4.96 -11.67 21.33
C ILE A 180 5.88 -12.91 21.22
N HIS A 181 5.57 -13.83 20.31
CA HIS A 181 6.42 -15.01 20.09
C HIS A 181 7.87 -14.63 19.72
N SER A 182 8.04 -13.67 18.80
CA SER A 182 9.38 -13.22 18.35
C SER A 182 10.21 -12.63 19.49
N LEU A 183 9.59 -11.97 20.47
CA LEU A 183 10.29 -11.41 21.63
C LEU A 183 10.88 -12.47 22.58
N PHE A 184 10.42 -13.73 22.51
CA PHE A 184 10.97 -14.85 23.28
C PHE A 184 12.08 -15.60 22.57
N LEU A 185 12.43 -15.23 21.35
CA LEU A 185 13.56 -15.83 20.62
C LEU A 185 14.90 -15.40 21.21
N SER A 186 15.93 -16.25 21.10
CA SER A 186 17.24 -16.03 21.72
C SER A 186 17.95 -14.76 21.21
N GLY A 187 17.82 -14.40 19.94
CA GLY A 187 18.38 -13.20 19.33
C GLY A 187 17.53 -11.94 19.48
N SER A 188 16.44 -11.99 20.27
CA SER A 188 15.49 -10.87 20.37
C SER A 188 16.13 -9.59 20.91
N GLY A 189 17.03 -9.68 21.89
CA GLY A 189 17.69 -8.53 22.48
C GLY A 189 18.52 -7.72 21.47
N GLU A 190 19.32 -8.42 20.65
CA GLU A 190 20.15 -7.80 19.61
C GLU A 190 19.28 -7.25 18.48
N GLY A 191 18.31 -8.03 18.00
CA GLY A 191 17.38 -7.62 16.95
C GLY A 191 16.56 -6.40 17.35
N MET A 192 16.04 -6.34 18.57
CA MET A 192 15.31 -5.19 19.09
C MET A 192 16.20 -3.97 19.30
N THR A 193 17.44 -4.17 19.75
CA THR A 193 18.41 -3.07 19.89
C THR A 193 18.71 -2.45 18.52
N PHE A 194 18.98 -3.27 17.51
CA PHE A 194 19.18 -2.80 16.14
C PHE A 194 17.96 -2.03 15.61
N TYR A 195 16.78 -2.56 15.84
CA TYR A 195 15.54 -2.01 15.30
C TYR A 195 15.08 -0.72 15.98
N LEU A 196 15.22 -0.63 17.30
CA LEU A 196 14.66 0.50 18.07
C LEU A 196 15.68 1.57 18.45
N LYS A 197 16.97 1.24 18.54
CA LYS A 197 18.00 2.20 18.94
C LYS A 197 18.51 3.00 17.74
N PRO A 198 18.19 4.30 17.64
CA PRO A 198 18.69 5.11 16.54
C PRO A 198 20.19 5.40 16.70
N ASP A 199 20.93 5.26 15.62
CA ASP A 199 22.31 5.70 15.47
C ASP A 199 22.33 6.91 14.52
N PHE A 200 22.40 8.11 15.08
CA PHE A 200 22.33 9.35 14.32
C PHE A 200 23.49 9.51 13.32
N SER A 201 24.61 8.81 13.51
CA SER A 201 25.72 8.83 12.57
C SER A 201 25.40 8.19 11.22
N LYS A 202 24.38 7.33 11.18
CA LYS A 202 23.92 6.64 9.96
C LYS A 202 22.91 7.45 9.15
N ILE A 203 22.40 8.57 9.68
CA ILE A 203 21.43 9.41 8.98
C ILE A 203 22.15 10.24 7.92
N ASN A 204 21.95 9.88 6.67
CA ASN A 204 22.47 10.56 5.49
C ASN A 204 21.33 10.89 4.49
N GLY A 205 21.66 11.47 3.36
CA GLY A 205 20.68 11.82 2.33
C GLY A 205 19.87 10.63 1.82
N ASP A 206 20.49 9.48 1.66
CA ASP A 206 19.84 8.27 1.15
C ASP A 206 18.80 7.72 2.15
N VAL A 207 19.13 7.76 3.46
CA VAL A 207 18.19 7.40 4.53
C VAL A 207 16.97 8.29 4.51
N VAL A 208 17.17 9.62 4.38
CA VAL A 208 16.05 10.58 4.33
C VAL A 208 15.18 10.35 3.10
N VAL A 209 15.78 10.24 1.91
CA VAL A 209 15.03 10.01 0.67
C VAL A 209 14.34 8.63 0.69
N GLY A 210 15.01 7.61 1.18
CA GLY A 210 14.42 6.28 1.36
C GLY A 210 13.20 6.31 2.29
N ALA A 211 13.30 7.01 3.43
CA ALA A 211 12.20 7.14 4.38
C ALA A 211 11.02 7.96 3.81
N MET A 212 11.31 9.01 3.04
CA MET A 212 10.28 9.79 2.34
C MET A 212 9.56 8.95 1.29
N ASN A 213 10.30 8.20 0.47
CA ASN A 213 9.73 7.28 -0.52
C ASN A 213 8.85 6.21 0.14
N GLN A 214 9.32 5.64 1.24
CA GLN A 214 8.55 4.64 1.97
C GLN A 214 7.27 5.23 2.57
N ALA A 215 7.29 6.47 3.06
CA ALA A 215 6.10 7.13 3.60
C ALA A 215 5.00 7.32 2.54
N PHE A 216 5.36 7.67 1.30
CA PHE A 216 4.38 7.76 0.20
C PHE A 216 3.89 6.39 -0.26
N PHE A 217 4.79 5.43 -0.37
CA PHE A 217 4.46 4.07 -0.80
C PHE A 217 3.49 3.40 0.18
N SER A 218 3.79 3.48 1.50
CA SER A 218 2.97 2.87 2.56
C SER A 218 1.52 3.37 2.53
N LEU A 219 1.31 4.67 2.34
CA LEU A 219 -0.03 5.27 2.36
C LEU A 219 -0.80 5.14 1.04
N SER A 220 -0.17 4.65 -0.04
CA SER A 220 -0.79 4.51 -1.37
C SER A 220 -1.46 5.79 -1.87
N THR A 221 -0.93 6.97 -1.48
CA THR A 221 -1.49 8.28 -1.85
C THR A 221 -1.07 8.69 -3.26
N GLY A 222 -1.89 9.52 -3.91
CA GLY A 222 -1.61 10.07 -5.25
C GLY A 222 -2.30 9.36 -6.41
N MET A 223 -2.81 8.13 -6.21
CA MET A 223 -3.56 7.40 -7.24
C MET A 223 -5.08 7.47 -7.07
N GLY A 224 -5.58 8.27 -6.13
CA GLY A 224 -7.00 8.38 -5.86
C GLY A 224 -7.59 7.23 -5.03
N GLY A 225 -6.78 6.29 -4.53
CA GLY A 225 -7.22 5.18 -3.69
C GLY A 225 -7.91 5.68 -2.42
N MET A 226 -7.29 6.61 -1.74
CA MET A 226 -7.88 7.22 -0.54
C MET A 226 -9.02 8.18 -0.87
N ALA A 227 -9.03 8.80 -2.05
CA ALA A 227 -10.14 9.64 -2.50
C ALA A 227 -11.42 8.85 -2.71
N ILE A 228 -11.34 7.59 -3.21
CA ILE A 228 -12.53 6.75 -3.36
C ILE A 228 -13.18 6.49 -2.00
N PHE A 229 -12.39 6.17 -0.97
CA PHE A 229 -12.91 5.97 0.38
C PHE A 229 -13.43 7.27 0.98
N GLY A 230 -12.74 8.40 0.75
CA GLY A 230 -13.25 9.73 1.08
C GLY A 230 -14.61 10.01 0.45
N SER A 231 -14.90 9.51 -0.74
CA SER A 231 -16.20 9.68 -1.39
C SER A 231 -17.33 8.84 -0.75
N TYR A 232 -17.00 7.88 0.09
CA TYR A 232 -17.97 7.02 0.79
C TYR A 232 -18.26 7.46 2.22
N ILE A 233 -17.46 8.41 2.77
CA ILE A 233 -17.65 8.92 4.14
C ILE A 233 -18.59 10.13 4.17
N GLY A 234 -19.35 10.23 5.28
CA GLY A 234 -20.19 11.40 5.58
C GLY A 234 -19.38 12.63 6.02
N LYS A 235 -20.12 13.69 6.38
CA LYS A 235 -19.55 14.98 6.82
C LYS A 235 -19.58 15.17 8.35
N ASP A 236 -19.84 14.10 9.09
CA ASP A 236 -20.03 14.11 10.53
C ASP A 236 -18.70 14.29 11.29
N HIS A 237 -17.60 13.82 10.70
CA HIS A 237 -16.26 13.90 11.28
C HIS A 237 -15.28 14.69 10.39
N SER A 238 -14.36 15.41 11.04
CA SER A 238 -13.27 16.11 10.36
C SER A 238 -12.22 15.12 9.85
N LEU A 239 -11.63 15.42 8.69
CA LEU A 239 -10.75 14.46 8.02
C LEU A 239 -9.36 14.32 8.64
N MET A 240 -8.92 15.31 9.45
CA MET A 240 -7.63 15.22 10.14
C MET A 240 -7.60 14.05 11.15
N GLY A 241 -8.66 13.88 11.94
CA GLY A 241 -8.78 12.75 12.87
C GLY A 241 -8.81 11.40 12.16
N GLU A 242 -9.53 11.33 11.03
CA GLU A 242 -9.60 10.11 10.23
C GLU A 242 -8.25 9.75 9.62
N ALA A 243 -7.53 10.73 9.07
CA ALA A 243 -6.19 10.53 8.53
C ALA A 243 -5.19 10.04 9.60
N ILE A 244 -5.22 10.63 10.79
CA ILE A 244 -4.37 10.20 11.91
C ILE A 244 -4.70 8.76 12.31
N ASN A 245 -5.97 8.37 12.41
CA ASN A 245 -6.35 7.00 12.74
C ASN A 245 -5.83 6.00 11.71
N VAL A 246 -5.97 6.29 10.42
CA VAL A 246 -5.47 5.43 9.34
C VAL A 246 -3.95 5.29 9.39
N ILE A 247 -3.23 6.42 9.51
CA ILE A 247 -1.76 6.42 9.59
C ILE A 247 -1.26 5.73 10.85
N SER A 248 -1.94 5.90 11.98
CA SER A 248 -1.56 5.21 13.22
C SER A 248 -1.67 3.70 13.11
N LEU A 249 -2.71 3.18 12.44
CA LEU A 249 -2.85 1.76 12.18
C LEU A 249 -1.79 1.25 11.19
N ASP A 250 -1.54 2.00 10.11
CA ASP A 250 -0.52 1.70 9.13
C ASP A 250 0.88 1.62 9.78
N THR A 251 1.22 2.64 10.57
CA THR A 251 2.48 2.68 11.30
C THR A 251 2.60 1.56 12.33
N LEU A 252 1.53 1.26 13.08
CA LEU A 252 1.51 0.16 14.03
C LEU A 252 1.84 -1.17 13.37
N VAL A 253 1.26 -1.44 12.20
CA VAL A 253 1.55 -2.68 11.45
C VAL A 253 2.99 -2.71 10.97
N ALA A 254 3.52 -1.61 10.44
CA ALA A 254 4.93 -1.52 10.05
C ALA A 254 5.88 -1.77 11.23
N LEU A 255 5.58 -1.18 12.40
CA LEU A 255 6.38 -1.38 13.62
C LEU A 255 6.30 -2.83 14.13
N LEU A 256 5.11 -3.44 14.15
CA LEU A 256 4.94 -4.84 14.53
C LEU A 256 5.66 -5.79 13.58
N ALA A 257 5.66 -5.50 12.27
CA ALA A 257 6.40 -6.29 11.29
C ALA A 257 7.92 -6.30 11.59
N GLY A 258 8.50 -5.17 11.96
CA GLY A 258 9.90 -5.12 12.41
C GLY A 258 10.15 -5.94 13.69
N ILE A 259 9.24 -5.87 14.67
CA ILE A 259 9.32 -6.68 15.90
C ILE A 259 9.24 -8.18 15.59
N ILE A 260 8.53 -8.60 14.56
CA ILE A 260 8.45 -10.00 14.13
C ILE A 260 9.74 -10.42 13.41
N ILE A 261 10.23 -9.59 12.49
CA ILE A 261 11.28 -9.96 11.53
C ILE A 261 12.68 -9.85 12.13
N PHE A 262 13.02 -8.74 12.79
CA PHE A 262 14.40 -8.54 13.27
C PHE A 262 14.84 -9.54 14.34
N PRO A 263 14.07 -9.80 15.42
CA PRO A 263 14.43 -10.84 16.37
C PRO A 263 14.62 -12.22 15.72
N ALA A 264 13.77 -12.55 14.75
CA ALA A 264 13.84 -13.82 14.04
C ALA A 264 15.12 -13.91 13.17
N CYS A 265 15.42 -12.87 12.38
CA CYS A 265 16.65 -12.84 11.57
C CYS A 265 17.92 -12.93 12.43
N PHE A 266 17.99 -12.19 13.54
CA PHE A 266 19.15 -12.22 14.45
C PHE A 266 19.28 -13.57 15.17
N THR A 267 18.20 -14.23 15.53
CA THR A 267 18.20 -15.57 16.14
C THR A 267 18.82 -16.62 15.23
N TYR A 268 18.53 -16.55 13.93
CA TYR A 268 18.99 -17.53 12.95
C TYR A 268 20.18 -17.05 12.11
N ASN A 269 20.80 -15.91 12.47
CA ASN A 269 21.93 -15.30 11.76
C ASN A 269 21.67 -15.10 10.25
N LEU A 270 20.48 -14.64 9.91
CA LEU A 270 20.07 -14.36 8.55
C LEU A 270 20.07 -12.85 8.29
N GLU A 271 20.58 -12.46 7.12
CA GLU A 271 20.54 -11.08 6.68
C GLU A 271 19.11 -10.68 6.31
N VAL A 272 18.77 -9.41 6.55
CA VAL A 272 17.52 -8.81 6.09
C VAL A 272 17.67 -8.48 4.60
N ASN A 273 17.42 -9.47 3.75
CA ASN A 273 17.55 -9.38 2.31
C ASN A 273 16.56 -8.40 1.70
N SER A 274 16.87 -7.91 0.50
CA SER A 274 16.04 -6.97 -0.24
C SER A 274 14.88 -7.66 -0.98
N GLY A 275 13.80 -6.91 -1.13
CA GLY A 275 12.67 -7.28 -1.97
C GLY A 275 11.89 -8.51 -1.49
N PRO A 276 11.30 -9.26 -2.41
CA PRO A 276 10.50 -10.44 -2.09
C PRO A 276 11.25 -11.52 -1.33
N ASN A 277 12.58 -11.62 -1.50
CA ASN A 277 13.41 -12.63 -0.85
C ASN A 277 13.33 -12.56 0.69
N LEU A 278 13.09 -11.39 1.27
CA LEU A 278 12.91 -11.28 2.72
C LEU A 278 11.75 -12.14 3.22
N LEU A 279 10.63 -12.16 2.49
CA LEU A 279 9.46 -12.95 2.88
C LEU A 279 9.58 -14.42 2.47
N PHE A 280 9.98 -14.65 1.24
CA PHE A 280 9.84 -15.96 0.61
C PHE A 280 11.05 -16.87 0.83
N ASP A 281 12.24 -16.31 1.00
CA ASP A 281 13.44 -17.08 1.32
C ASP A 281 13.84 -16.93 2.79
N THR A 282 14.08 -15.69 3.27
CA THR A 282 14.59 -15.48 4.63
C THR A 282 13.58 -15.93 5.68
N MET A 283 12.35 -15.44 5.66
CA MET A 283 11.35 -15.82 6.67
C MET A 283 10.90 -17.28 6.53
N ALA A 284 10.81 -17.83 5.32
CA ALA A 284 10.55 -19.26 5.15
C ALA A 284 11.65 -20.12 5.77
N THR A 285 12.92 -19.74 5.59
CA THR A 285 14.07 -20.41 6.23
C THR A 285 14.01 -20.30 7.75
N VAL A 286 13.67 -19.13 8.31
CA VAL A 286 13.46 -18.96 9.76
C VAL A 286 12.45 -19.99 10.27
N PHE A 287 11.26 -20.05 9.65
CA PHE A 287 10.22 -20.97 10.11
C PHE A 287 10.59 -22.44 9.90
N ASN A 288 11.32 -22.79 8.84
CA ASN A 288 11.77 -24.16 8.64
C ASN A 288 12.78 -24.63 9.71
N ASN A 289 13.55 -23.72 10.30
CA ASN A 289 14.52 -24.04 11.34
C ASN A 289 13.99 -23.85 12.77
N MET A 290 12.77 -23.34 12.93
CA MET A 290 12.16 -23.00 14.22
C MET A 290 11.34 -24.17 14.79
N PRO A 291 11.38 -24.46 16.10
CA PRO A 291 10.46 -25.40 16.74
C PRO A 291 9.00 -24.98 16.52
N GLY A 292 8.18 -25.89 15.98
CA GLY A 292 6.80 -25.57 15.61
C GLY A 292 6.65 -24.63 14.41
N GLY A 293 7.68 -24.48 13.60
CA GLY A 293 7.75 -23.51 12.50
C GLY A 293 6.65 -23.67 11.47
N ARG A 294 6.11 -24.87 11.25
CA ARG A 294 4.92 -25.08 10.42
C ARG A 294 3.73 -24.23 10.92
N ILE A 295 3.49 -24.17 12.22
CA ILE A 295 2.39 -23.40 12.81
C ILE A 295 2.70 -21.91 12.68
N TRP A 296 3.89 -21.49 13.12
CA TRP A 296 4.29 -20.08 13.08
C TRP A 296 4.38 -19.53 11.68
N GLY A 297 4.91 -20.30 10.74
CA GLY A 297 4.92 -19.95 9.32
C GLY A 297 3.52 -19.86 8.71
N SER A 298 2.62 -20.80 9.06
CA SER A 298 1.22 -20.70 8.62
C SER A 298 0.54 -19.45 9.14
N LEU A 299 0.72 -19.10 10.41
CA LEU A 299 0.15 -17.86 10.98
C LEU A 299 0.75 -16.60 10.36
N PHE A 300 2.07 -16.61 10.09
CA PHE A 300 2.77 -15.52 9.42
C PHE A 300 2.24 -15.31 7.98
N PHE A 301 2.21 -16.34 7.17
CA PHE A 301 1.70 -16.21 5.81
C PHE A 301 0.19 -15.96 5.77
N LEU A 302 -0.58 -16.40 6.76
CA LEU A 302 -2.01 -16.07 6.87
C LEU A 302 -2.22 -14.56 7.10
N PHE A 303 -1.48 -13.94 8.03
CA PHE A 303 -1.61 -12.50 8.20
C PHE A 303 -1.14 -11.73 6.96
N MET A 304 -0.11 -12.25 6.26
CA MET A 304 0.35 -11.69 4.99
C MET A 304 -0.72 -11.77 3.89
N VAL A 305 -1.46 -12.88 3.82
CA VAL A 305 -2.62 -13.01 2.92
C VAL A 305 -3.65 -11.92 3.24
N PHE A 306 -3.96 -11.68 4.51
CA PHE A 306 -4.91 -10.64 4.89
C PHE A 306 -4.40 -9.23 4.53
N ALA A 307 -3.12 -8.95 4.77
CA ALA A 307 -2.50 -7.68 4.41
C ALA A 307 -2.51 -7.44 2.89
N ALA A 308 -2.06 -8.41 2.10
CA ALA A 308 -2.03 -8.29 0.65
C ALA A 308 -3.44 -8.22 0.04
N MET A 309 -4.36 -9.07 0.51
CA MET A 309 -5.73 -9.13 -0.02
C MET A 309 -6.53 -7.87 0.31
N SER A 310 -6.34 -7.24 1.47
CA SER A 310 -7.02 -5.98 1.81
C SER A 310 -6.60 -4.83 0.87
N THR A 311 -5.32 -4.76 0.52
CA THR A 311 -4.83 -3.81 -0.50
C THR A 311 -5.40 -4.13 -1.89
N VAL A 312 -5.38 -5.40 -2.32
CA VAL A 312 -5.98 -5.84 -3.60
C VAL A 312 -7.45 -5.41 -3.67
N LEU A 313 -8.23 -5.67 -2.63
CA LEU A 313 -9.64 -5.30 -2.58
C LEU A 313 -9.83 -3.77 -2.68
N GLY A 314 -9.03 -2.99 -1.97
CA GLY A 314 -9.10 -1.54 -1.97
C GLY A 314 -8.80 -0.93 -3.34
N VAL A 315 -7.72 -1.39 -3.99
CA VAL A 315 -7.31 -0.89 -5.32
C VAL A 315 -8.25 -1.39 -6.42
N CYS A 316 -8.70 -2.64 -6.36
CA CYS A 316 -9.69 -3.16 -7.31
C CYS A 316 -11.05 -2.44 -7.18
N GLU A 317 -11.48 -2.05 -5.96
CA GLU A 317 -12.67 -1.21 -5.78
C GLU A 317 -12.47 0.16 -6.43
N ASN A 318 -11.27 0.75 -6.33
CA ASN A 318 -10.98 2.02 -6.97
C ASN A 318 -11.11 1.91 -8.51
N ILE A 319 -10.54 0.84 -9.11
CA ILE A 319 -10.70 0.55 -10.55
C ILE A 319 -12.19 0.39 -10.90
N LEU A 320 -12.89 -0.46 -10.17
CA LEU A 320 -14.31 -0.75 -10.39
C LEU A 320 -15.17 0.51 -10.31
N ALA A 321 -14.94 1.35 -9.30
CA ALA A 321 -15.68 2.59 -9.13
C ALA A 321 -15.41 3.59 -10.26
N MET A 322 -14.16 3.71 -10.75
CA MET A 322 -13.82 4.55 -11.89
C MET A 322 -14.51 4.07 -13.18
N ILE A 323 -14.46 2.77 -13.44
CA ILE A 323 -15.13 2.19 -14.64
C ILE A 323 -16.64 2.34 -14.55
N ARG A 324 -17.25 2.12 -13.38
CA ARG A 324 -18.70 2.32 -13.19
C ARG A 324 -19.11 3.78 -13.38
N ASP A 325 -18.33 4.72 -12.90
CA ASP A 325 -18.59 6.16 -13.11
C ASP A 325 -18.48 6.57 -14.59
N LEU A 326 -17.61 5.91 -15.37
CA LEU A 326 -17.47 6.17 -16.81
C LEU A 326 -18.61 5.55 -17.62
N THR A 327 -18.94 4.29 -17.34
CA THR A 327 -19.81 3.46 -18.21
C THR A 327 -21.24 3.35 -17.75
N GLY A 328 -21.51 3.61 -16.46
CA GLY A 328 -22.82 3.38 -15.85
C GLY A 328 -23.16 1.90 -15.61
N TRP A 329 -22.19 0.97 -15.74
CA TRP A 329 -22.45 -0.46 -15.60
C TRP A 329 -22.87 -0.84 -14.18
N SER A 330 -23.64 -1.92 -14.07
CA SER A 330 -23.95 -2.55 -12.79
C SER A 330 -22.66 -3.04 -12.12
N ARG A 331 -22.70 -3.21 -10.79
CA ARG A 331 -21.54 -3.66 -10.01
C ARG A 331 -21.04 -5.02 -10.47
N ILE A 332 -21.95 -5.97 -10.72
CA ILE A 332 -21.62 -7.34 -11.18
C ILE A 332 -20.92 -7.30 -12.55
N LYS A 333 -21.53 -6.58 -13.54
CA LYS A 333 -20.93 -6.45 -14.88
C LYS A 333 -19.56 -5.77 -14.82
N GLY A 334 -19.46 -4.69 -14.03
CA GLY A 334 -18.19 -3.98 -13.83
C GLY A 334 -17.13 -4.88 -13.21
N SER A 335 -17.46 -5.62 -12.15
CA SER A 335 -16.55 -6.55 -11.48
C SER A 335 -16.04 -7.63 -12.44
N LEU A 336 -16.90 -8.24 -13.23
CA LEU A 336 -16.49 -9.26 -14.20
C LEU A 336 -15.50 -8.71 -15.23
N ILE A 337 -15.82 -7.56 -15.83
CA ILE A 337 -14.96 -6.99 -16.88
C ILE A 337 -13.64 -6.46 -16.29
N CYS A 338 -13.68 -5.76 -15.15
CA CYS A 338 -12.46 -5.32 -14.48
C CYS A 338 -11.59 -6.50 -14.05
N GLY A 339 -12.19 -7.59 -13.58
CA GLY A 339 -11.48 -8.83 -13.24
C GLY A 339 -10.74 -9.42 -14.44
N ILE A 340 -11.39 -9.50 -15.59
CA ILE A 340 -10.75 -9.97 -16.84
C ILE A 340 -9.59 -9.05 -17.24
N VAL A 341 -9.78 -7.72 -17.18
CA VAL A 341 -8.74 -6.76 -17.54
C VAL A 341 -7.53 -6.89 -16.60
N VAL A 342 -7.76 -6.93 -15.28
CA VAL A 342 -6.68 -7.10 -14.30
C VAL A 342 -5.98 -8.45 -14.50
N PHE A 343 -6.72 -9.53 -14.72
CA PHE A 343 -6.16 -10.85 -14.99
C PHE A 343 -5.23 -10.83 -16.22
N VAL A 344 -5.67 -10.27 -17.34
CA VAL A 344 -4.87 -10.18 -18.57
C VAL A 344 -3.62 -9.34 -18.37
N LEU A 345 -3.71 -8.20 -17.68
CA LEU A 345 -2.55 -7.39 -17.37
C LEU A 345 -1.57 -8.11 -16.44
N ALA A 346 -2.07 -8.82 -15.43
CA ALA A 346 -1.24 -9.55 -14.48
C ALA A 346 -0.52 -10.77 -15.10
N LEU A 347 -1.00 -11.30 -16.22
CA LEU A 347 -0.29 -12.35 -16.97
C LEU A 347 1.10 -11.91 -17.42
N THR A 348 1.31 -10.62 -17.68
CA THR A 348 2.64 -10.08 -18.02
C THR A 348 3.65 -10.37 -16.91
N THR A 349 3.29 -10.10 -15.66
CA THR A 349 4.15 -10.37 -14.50
C THR A 349 4.19 -11.87 -14.16
N ALA A 350 3.05 -12.55 -14.16
CA ALA A 350 2.97 -13.98 -13.82
C ALA A 350 3.81 -14.86 -14.73
N LEU A 351 3.88 -14.53 -16.03
CA LEU A 351 4.68 -15.23 -17.03
C LEU A 351 6.04 -14.60 -17.28
N GLY A 352 6.29 -13.41 -16.71
CA GLY A 352 7.50 -12.63 -16.97
C GLY A 352 8.79 -13.26 -16.44
N PHE A 353 8.68 -14.17 -15.48
CA PHE A 353 9.82 -14.93 -14.94
C PHE A 353 10.12 -16.21 -15.70
N SER A 354 9.28 -16.60 -16.68
CA SER A 354 9.38 -17.90 -17.36
C SER A 354 9.23 -17.81 -18.87
N VAL A 355 8.05 -17.41 -19.37
CA VAL A 355 7.69 -17.50 -20.80
C VAL A 355 7.76 -16.14 -21.50
N LEU A 356 7.32 -15.07 -20.83
CA LEU A 356 7.29 -13.72 -21.36
C LEU A 356 8.49 -12.91 -20.88
N HIS A 357 9.69 -13.33 -21.24
CA HIS A 357 10.92 -12.60 -20.89
C HIS A 357 10.87 -11.17 -21.41
N PHE A 358 11.04 -10.21 -20.49
CA PHE A 358 11.10 -8.79 -20.79
C PHE A 358 12.06 -8.13 -19.82
N GLN A 359 13.08 -7.50 -20.35
CA GLN A 359 14.12 -6.82 -19.57
C GLN A 359 14.09 -5.33 -19.90
N PRO A 360 13.17 -4.58 -19.27
CA PRO A 360 12.88 -3.19 -19.67
C PRO A 360 14.03 -2.22 -19.41
N PHE A 361 14.87 -2.50 -18.43
CA PHE A 361 15.87 -1.53 -17.97
C PHE A 361 17.30 -2.06 -18.11
N ALA A 362 17.54 -3.32 -17.73
CA ALA A 362 18.82 -4.00 -17.83
C ALA A 362 18.62 -5.51 -17.72
N GLU A 363 19.70 -6.26 -17.95
CA GLU A 363 19.72 -7.71 -17.76
C GLU A 363 19.31 -8.08 -16.32
N GLY A 364 18.41 -9.04 -16.21
CA GLY A 364 17.84 -9.49 -14.92
C GLY A 364 16.61 -8.72 -14.44
N THR A 365 16.22 -7.61 -15.07
CA THR A 365 14.94 -6.94 -14.78
C THR A 365 13.77 -7.66 -15.43
N THR A 366 12.56 -7.43 -14.91
CA THR A 366 11.35 -8.17 -15.28
C THR A 366 10.15 -7.25 -15.48
N TRP A 367 9.02 -7.81 -15.88
CA TRP A 367 7.73 -7.09 -15.89
C TRP A 367 7.33 -6.51 -14.53
N LEU A 368 7.70 -7.17 -13.42
CA LEU A 368 7.46 -6.65 -12.08
C LEU A 368 8.18 -5.33 -11.87
N ASP A 369 9.47 -5.26 -12.24
CA ASP A 369 10.28 -4.04 -12.13
C ASP A 369 9.71 -2.91 -13.00
N PHE A 370 9.22 -3.24 -14.19
CA PHE A 370 8.57 -2.27 -15.09
C PHE A 370 7.31 -1.66 -14.48
N TRP A 371 6.42 -2.50 -13.96
CA TRP A 371 5.18 -2.01 -13.36
C TRP A 371 5.44 -1.26 -12.05
N ASP A 372 6.36 -1.74 -11.21
CA ASP A 372 6.75 -1.04 -9.99
C ASP A 372 7.40 0.33 -10.30
N PHE A 373 8.23 0.42 -11.33
CA PHE A 373 8.79 1.70 -11.78
C PHE A 373 7.70 2.69 -12.19
N ILE A 374 6.71 2.25 -12.95
CA ILE A 374 5.58 3.11 -13.34
C ILE A 374 4.85 3.62 -12.10
N VAL A 375 4.55 2.75 -11.15
CA VAL A 375 3.75 3.09 -9.96
C VAL A 375 4.58 3.85 -8.94
N SER A 376 5.63 3.21 -8.42
CA SER A 376 6.37 3.69 -7.25
C SER A 376 7.26 4.90 -7.56
N THR A 377 7.89 4.90 -8.75
CA THR A 377 8.79 5.99 -9.13
C THR A 377 8.05 7.15 -9.80
N ASN A 378 6.94 6.91 -10.50
CA ASN A 378 6.27 7.95 -11.27
C ASN A 378 4.88 8.30 -10.72
N VAL A 379 3.92 7.37 -10.74
CA VAL A 379 2.50 7.71 -10.50
C VAL A 379 2.26 8.17 -9.07
N LEU A 380 2.80 7.52 -8.06
CA LEU A 380 2.61 7.89 -6.65
C LEU A 380 3.18 9.28 -6.33
N PRO A 381 4.45 9.59 -6.64
CA PRO A 381 4.99 10.92 -6.36
C PRO A 381 4.32 12.02 -7.18
N LEU A 382 4.18 11.83 -8.50
CA LEU A 382 3.54 12.82 -9.37
C LEU A 382 2.09 13.05 -8.98
N GLY A 383 1.37 11.98 -8.61
CA GLY A 383 0.00 12.07 -8.18
C GLY A 383 -0.17 12.83 -6.89
N SER A 384 0.68 12.58 -5.91
CA SER A 384 0.70 13.31 -4.65
C SER A 384 1.09 14.79 -4.86
N LEU A 385 2.00 15.06 -5.79
CA LEU A 385 2.35 16.44 -6.17
C LEU A 385 1.17 17.16 -6.83
N VAL A 386 0.53 16.54 -7.81
CA VAL A 386 -0.67 17.07 -8.48
C VAL A 386 -1.78 17.34 -7.48
N LEU A 387 -2.02 16.41 -6.56
CA LEU A 387 -3.01 16.55 -5.49
C LEU A 387 -2.70 17.75 -4.58
N ALA A 388 -1.45 17.90 -4.14
CA ALA A 388 -1.03 19.02 -3.30
C ALA A 388 -1.17 20.37 -4.03
N LEU A 389 -0.77 20.43 -5.29
CA LEU A 389 -0.94 21.62 -6.11
C LEU A 389 -2.42 21.94 -6.35
N PHE A 390 -3.26 20.94 -6.61
CA PHE A 390 -4.69 21.11 -6.82
C PHE A 390 -5.41 21.63 -5.57
N CYS A 391 -5.11 21.08 -4.39
CA CYS A 391 -5.73 21.48 -3.14
C CYS A 391 -5.26 22.84 -2.63
N CYS A 392 -3.99 23.21 -2.84
CA CYS A 392 -3.39 24.36 -2.16
C CYS A 392 -3.23 25.60 -3.03
N ASN A 393 -3.25 25.48 -4.37
CA ASN A 393 -2.99 26.60 -5.26
C ASN A 393 -4.27 27.25 -5.81
N LYS A 394 -4.14 28.54 -6.17
CA LYS A 394 -5.21 29.31 -6.82
C LYS A 394 -5.63 28.74 -8.19
N PHE A 395 -4.73 28.03 -8.84
CA PHE A 395 -4.94 27.37 -10.15
C PHE A 395 -5.62 25.98 -10.06
N GLY A 396 -5.98 25.53 -8.86
CA GLY A 396 -6.71 24.30 -8.61
C GLY A 396 -8.01 24.58 -7.89
N TRP A 397 -8.46 23.62 -7.08
CA TRP A 397 -9.61 23.74 -6.19
C TRP A 397 -9.38 24.85 -5.14
N GLY A 398 -8.17 24.94 -4.63
CA GLY A 398 -7.69 26.04 -3.78
C GLY A 398 -7.83 25.77 -2.29
N TRP A 399 -6.95 26.44 -1.52
CA TRP A 399 -6.83 26.26 -0.08
C TRP A 399 -8.14 26.46 0.70
N ASP A 400 -8.91 27.49 0.36
CA ASP A 400 -10.11 27.86 1.13
C ASP A 400 -11.21 26.79 0.99
N ASN A 401 -11.37 26.21 -0.22
CA ASN A 401 -12.29 25.12 -0.44
C ASN A 401 -11.81 23.83 0.24
N PHE A 402 -10.51 23.54 0.14
CA PHE A 402 -9.90 22.37 0.78
C PHE A 402 -10.08 22.42 2.30
N ILE A 403 -9.70 23.54 2.95
CA ILE A 403 -9.74 23.65 4.42
C ILE A 403 -11.18 23.63 4.95
N LYS A 404 -12.13 24.22 4.21
CA LYS A 404 -13.55 24.17 4.54
C LYS A 404 -14.05 22.73 4.57
N GLU A 405 -13.69 21.94 3.56
CA GLU A 405 -14.07 20.53 3.48
C GLU A 405 -13.35 19.69 4.55
N ALA A 406 -12.03 19.81 4.68
CA ALA A 406 -11.22 19.05 5.64
C ALA A 406 -11.70 19.22 7.09
N ASN A 407 -12.12 20.43 7.45
CA ASN A 407 -12.54 20.81 8.80
C ASN A 407 -14.04 20.64 9.07
N MET A 408 -14.81 20.15 8.09
CA MET A 408 -16.24 19.91 8.27
C MET A 408 -16.46 18.72 9.22
N GLY A 409 -17.42 18.88 10.15
CA GLY A 409 -17.77 17.88 11.15
C GLY A 409 -17.01 18.04 12.48
N ILE A 410 -17.18 17.04 13.36
CA ILE A 410 -16.63 17.01 14.72
C ILE A 410 -15.23 16.40 14.69
N GLY A 411 -14.31 16.87 15.52
CA GLY A 411 -12.97 16.29 15.71
C GLY A 411 -11.82 17.26 15.48
N MET A 412 -10.61 16.71 15.33
CA MET A 412 -9.38 17.50 15.12
C MET A 412 -9.44 18.24 13.78
N LYS A 413 -9.05 19.52 13.80
CA LYS A 413 -9.12 20.39 12.62
C LYS A 413 -7.72 20.82 12.18
N VAL A 414 -7.54 20.91 10.86
CA VAL A 414 -6.35 21.52 10.28
C VAL A 414 -6.33 23.00 10.65
N ARG A 415 -5.28 23.45 11.35
CA ARG A 415 -5.13 24.82 11.84
C ARG A 415 -4.43 25.69 10.78
N SER A 416 -4.64 27.00 10.86
CA SER A 416 -4.08 27.96 9.90
C SER A 416 -2.55 27.99 9.85
N TRP A 417 -1.87 27.73 10.96
CA TRP A 417 -0.41 27.64 10.99
C TRP A 417 0.16 26.47 10.18
N MET A 418 -0.64 25.44 9.89
CA MET A 418 -0.23 24.30 9.06
C MET A 418 -0.23 24.63 7.56
N LYS A 419 -0.85 25.76 7.15
CA LYS A 419 -0.94 26.15 5.74
C LYS A 419 0.40 26.18 4.99
N PRO A 420 1.51 26.69 5.56
CA PRO A 420 2.82 26.64 4.89
C PRO A 420 3.31 25.20 4.63
N ILE A 421 3.02 24.25 5.55
CA ILE A 421 3.40 22.84 5.37
C ILE A 421 2.71 22.27 4.13
N PHE A 422 1.39 22.38 4.05
CA PHE A 422 0.60 21.87 2.93
C PHE A 422 0.96 22.53 1.59
N LYS A 423 1.21 23.86 1.63
CA LYS A 423 1.36 24.65 0.40
C LYS A 423 2.78 24.66 -0.16
N TYR A 424 3.78 24.55 0.71
CA TYR A 424 5.18 24.71 0.33
C TYR A 424 6.02 23.47 0.68
N VAL A 425 6.01 23.00 1.93
CA VAL A 425 6.87 21.90 2.37
C VAL A 425 6.52 20.61 1.63
N VAL A 426 5.23 20.23 1.63
CA VAL A 426 4.79 18.98 1.00
C VAL A 426 5.09 18.95 -0.50
N PRO A 427 4.65 19.92 -1.34
CA PRO A 427 4.93 19.83 -2.78
C PRO A 427 6.42 19.95 -3.10
N THR A 428 7.21 20.74 -2.36
CA THR A 428 8.66 20.85 -2.58
C THR A 428 9.37 19.55 -2.24
N ALA A 429 9.03 18.93 -1.11
CA ALA A 429 9.59 17.65 -0.72
C ALA A 429 9.26 16.55 -1.73
N ILE A 430 8.00 16.48 -2.20
CA ILE A 430 7.60 15.50 -3.22
C ILE A 430 8.35 15.73 -4.54
N ALA A 431 8.44 16.99 -5.00
CA ALA A 431 9.16 17.32 -6.21
C ALA A 431 10.65 16.94 -6.10
N PHE A 432 11.26 17.20 -4.95
CA PHE A 432 12.64 16.81 -4.68
C PHE A 432 12.83 15.28 -4.74
N ILE A 433 11.98 14.53 -4.06
CA ILE A 433 12.03 13.05 -4.07
C ILE A 433 11.88 12.51 -5.49
N TYR A 434 10.92 13.05 -6.23
CA TYR A 434 10.65 12.61 -7.59
C TYR A 434 11.86 12.84 -8.50
N VAL A 435 12.43 14.04 -8.49
CA VAL A 435 13.62 14.36 -9.29
C VAL A 435 14.82 13.52 -8.84
N TYR A 436 15.06 13.43 -7.53
CA TYR A 436 16.14 12.62 -6.98
C TYR A 436 15.98 11.14 -7.36
N GLY A 437 14.77 10.61 -7.22
CA GLY A 437 14.46 9.23 -7.59
C GLY A 437 14.73 8.92 -9.07
N LEU A 438 14.42 9.85 -9.98
CA LEU A 438 14.72 9.69 -11.41
C LEU A 438 16.21 9.79 -11.71
N VAL A 439 16.93 10.72 -11.07
CA VAL A 439 18.38 10.93 -11.29
C VAL A 439 19.21 9.77 -10.72
N THR A 440 18.80 9.24 -9.59
CA THR A 440 19.50 8.12 -8.92
C THR A 440 18.98 6.76 -9.32
N PHE A 441 17.94 6.70 -10.16
CA PHE A 441 17.41 5.44 -10.65
C PHE A 441 18.50 4.68 -11.40
N LYS A 442 18.87 3.55 -10.85
CA LYS A 442 19.84 2.66 -11.49
C LYS A 442 19.07 1.78 -12.45
N TRP A 443 19.28 2.03 -13.72
CA TRP A 443 18.86 1.15 -14.80
C TRP A 443 19.67 -0.16 -14.69
N ARG A 444 19.28 -1.03 -13.76
CA ARG A 444 19.95 -2.31 -13.51
C ARG A 444 19.06 -3.45 -13.90
#